data_4923e6b88292cc5f16a4587f6345b717
#
_entry.id   4923e6b88292cc5f16a4587f6345b717
#
_cell.length_a   1.000
_cell.length_b   1.000
_cell.length_c   1.000
_cell.angle_alpha   90.00
_cell.angle_beta   90.00
_cell.angle_gamma   90.00
#
_symmetry.space_group_name_H-M   'P 1'
#
loop_
_entity.id
_entity.type
_entity.pdbx_description
1 polymer ?
#
loop_
_entity_poly.entity_id
_entity_poly.type
_entity_poly.pdbx_seq_one_letter_code
_entity_poly.pdbx_strand_id
1 'polypeptide(L)'
;YNYVSYKEGIYVGYRYYETRYEDKVLGQGNAGDYNYDDAVMYPFGYGLSYTTFDWSDYNTSWDGDTCTVTVKVTNTGSVAGKDVVEVYAQSPYTDYDKANKVEKVAVELVGYAKTSELAPGASETVTVTFDQEQLKSYDYVNAKTYILDAGDYYITAAKNAHEAVNNILSAKGKSVADGMTADGDTAFVEIYTPANGTVDTTTYKLDTTTGVEITNQLDHANGGLQYLSRSDWTGTWPTVDGEVSDQISTWGNPINGTDASGKAASYTYRKTISKEDLAKLDSFDSLNPTDFSTLTDEIVYGKDNGLGLIDMRGLDYDDEKWDALLDQLTPSDYQTLITQSGYGTAAIKSVDKPSTTDRDTATGLVNYGVDASGNFYFKGNITHCGVIVLAQTYNDDLATHYGENIGDESYYLDVDGWYAPAVNMHRTAFSGRNSEYYSEDPFIGGHIASLECEGVASRGMYVFVKHYAINDQEDHRGDREGQYSIATFLNEQAAREIYLKPFEMCVKSDKVEMNYAKDNGDGTYSNATTEIPSVTGIMTSFNRVGYTWAGGNYNMITGLLRNEWGFHGFIITDNANTGVFMDAGQMIRAGADGKLTNLPTGARY
;
A
#
# COMPACT_ATOMS: atom_id res chain seq x y z
N TYR A 1 17.18 21.45 0.57
CA TYR A 1 16.33 20.29 0.20
C TYR A 1 16.29 19.31 1.36
N ASN A 2 15.14 18.71 1.60
CA ASN A 2 14.93 17.71 2.63
C ASN A 2 15.00 16.31 2.03
N TYR A 3 15.48 15.35 2.81
CA TYR A 3 15.49 13.95 2.41
C TYR A 3 15.21 13.03 3.59
N VAL A 4 14.76 11.83 3.30
CA VAL A 4 14.61 10.74 4.26
C VAL A 4 15.12 9.45 3.65
N SER A 5 15.75 8.61 4.46
CA SER A 5 16.25 7.31 4.05
C SER A 5 15.59 6.23 4.89
N TYR A 6 14.87 5.30 4.24
CA TYR A 6 14.21 4.16 4.87
C TYR A 6 15.23 3.02 5.06
N LYS A 7 16.25 3.28 5.89
CA LYS A 7 17.38 2.37 6.06
C LYS A 7 17.03 1.07 6.77
N GLU A 8 15.91 1.04 7.46
CA GLU A 8 15.38 -0.17 8.08
C GLU A 8 14.99 -1.26 7.07
N GLY A 9 14.84 -0.91 5.78
CA GLY A 9 14.45 -1.86 4.74
C GLY A 9 13.09 -2.47 5.02
N ILE A 10 13.01 -3.81 5.03
CA ILE A 10 11.76 -4.53 5.31
C ILE A 10 11.43 -4.63 6.81
N TYR A 11 12.33 -4.18 7.69
CA TYR A 11 12.18 -4.32 9.14
C TYR A 11 11.33 -3.20 9.73
N VAL A 12 10.03 -3.18 9.38
CA VAL A 12 9.02 -2.24 9.84
C VAL A 12 8.11 -2.92 10.86
N GLY A 13 7.80 -2.22 11.97
CA GLY A 13 6.88 -2.72 12.98
C GLY A 13 7.34 -4.06 13.58
N TYR A 14 6.42 -5.00 13.73
CA TYR A 14 6.70 -6.31 14.34
C TYR A 14 7.77 -7.10 13.57
N ARG A 15 7.92 -6.88 12.27
CA ARG A 15 8.96 -7.53 11.45
C ARG A 15 10.36 -7.27 12.00
N TYR A 16 10.60 -6.07 12.54
CA TYR A 16 11.86 -5.76 13.22
C TYR A 16 11.97 -6.46 14.57
N TYR A 17 10.98 -6.30 15.43
CA TYR A 17 11.04 -6.76 16.82
C TYR A 17 11.14 -8.28 16.91
N GLU A 18 10.32 -8.99 16.14
CA GLU A 18 10.28 -10.45 16.12
C GLU A 18 11.54 -11.04 15.48
N THR A 19 12.05 -10.45 14.41
CA THR A 19 13.26 -10.96 13.75
C THR A 19 14.50 -10.79 14.62
N ARG A 20 14.63 -9.65 15.28
CA ARG A 20 15.76 -9.43 16.20
C ARG A 20 15.68 -10.35 17.42
N TYR A 21 14.47 -10.62 17.90
CA TYR A 21 14.24 -11.59 18.96
C TYR A 21 14.63 -13.01 18.54
N GLU A 22 14.19 -13.47 17.38
CA GLU A 22 14.59 -14.78 16.84
C GLU A 22 16.11 -14.90 16.76
N ASP A 23 16.79 -13.92 16.16
CA ASP A 23 18.24 -13.91 16.00
C ASP A 23 18.97 -13.90 17.34
N LYS A 24 18.41 -13.24 18.36
CA LYS A 24 18.92 -13.27 19.73
C LYS A 24 18.86 -14.67 20.33
N VAL A 25 17.72 -15.36 20.22
CA VAL A 25 17.52 -16.73 20.73
C VAL A 25 18.41 -17.72 19.98
N LEU A 26 18.55 -17.55 18.65
CA LEU A 26 19.41 -18.41 17.82
C LEU A 26 20.90 -18.10 17.98
N GLY A 27 21.27 -16.99 18.62
CA GLY A 27 22.67 -16.56 18.80
C GLY A 27 23.34 -16.15 17.49
N GLN A 28 22.62 -15.51 16.59
CA GLN A 28 23.11 -15.12 15.26
C GLN A 28 22.94 -13.62 14.99
N GLY A 29 23.60 -13.11 13.95
CA GLY A 29 23.38 -11.77 13.38
C GLY A 29 23.82 -10.61 14.27
N ASN A 30 24.63 -10.81 15.31
CA ASN A 30 25.00 -9.77 16.27
C ASN A 30 23.78 -9.03 16.87
N ALA A 31 22.70 -9.75 17.18
CA ALA A 31 21.48 -9.17 17.74
C ALA A 31 21.69 -8.42 19.06
N GLY A 32 22.84 -8.66 19.72
CA GLY A 32 23.28 -7.94 20.93
C GLY A 32 22.52 -8.40 22.17
N ASP A 33 22.29 -7.46 23.08
CA ASP A 33 21.60 -7.63 24.35
C ASP A 33 20.09 -7.30 24.26
N TYR A 34 19.51 -7.42 23.08
CA TYR A 34 18.10 -7.14 22.82
C TYR A 34 17.21 -7.95 23.78
N ASN A 35 16.30 -7.25 24.44
CA ASN A 35 15.27 -7.83 25.29
C ASN A 35 13.88 -7.50 24.72
N TYR A 36 13.15 -8.51 24.32
CA TYR A 36 11.84 -8.35 23.70
C TYR A 36 10.83 -7.70 24.65
N ASP A 37 10.76 -8.15 25.90
CA ASP A 37 9.79 -7.66 26.89
C ASP A 37 10.00 -6.18 27.28
N ASP A 38 11.21 -5.66 27.11
CA ASP A 38 11.51 -4.25 27.31
C ASP A 38 11.12 -3.39 26.07
N ALA A 39 11.04 -4.01 24.89
CA ALA A 39 10.82 -3.33 23.62
C ALA A 39 9.36 -3.35 23.16
N VAL A 40 8.61 -4.41 23.47
CA VAL A 40 7.25 -4.66 22.97
C VAL A 40 6.30 -4.92 24.13
N MET A 41 5.28 -4.08 24.24
CA MET A 41 4.23 -4.26 25.26
C MET A 41 3.10 -5.15 24.74
N TYR A 42 2.72 -4.99 23.48
CA TYR A 42 1.68 -5.77 22.80
C TYR A 42 2.20 -6.20 21.44
N PRO A 43 2.35 -7.51 21.18
CA PRO A 43 2.75 -8.00 19.85
C PRO A 43 1.69 -7.69 18.80
N PHE A 44 2.11 -7.65 17.54
CA PHE A 44 1.18 -7.55 16.41
C PHE A 44 0.20 -8.74 16.42
N GLY A 45 -1.09 -8.47 16.18
CA GLY A 45 -2.16 -9.45 16.26
C GLY A 45 -2.78 -9.62 17.67
N TYR A 46 -2.14 -9.07 18.72
CA TYR A 46 -2.66 -9.17 20.09
C TYR A 46 -4.06 -8.55 20.21
N GLY A 47 -4.96 -9.30 20.84
CA GLY A 47 -6.33 -8.86 21.11
C GLY A 47 -6.83 -9.30 22.48
N LEU A 48 -7.95 -8.72 22.90
CA LEU A 48 -8.68 -9.09 24.12
C LEU A 48 -10.08 -9.60 23.76
N SER A 49 -10.57 -10.55 24.54
CA SER A 49 -11.93 -11.08 24.41
C SER A 49 -12.61 -11.11 25.77
N TYR A 50 -13.95 -11.06 25.78
CA TYR A 50 -14.78 -11.29 26.97
C TYR A 50 -15.00 -12.78 27.26
N THR A 51 -14.47 -13.66 26.42
CA THR A 51 -14.50 -15.12 26.57
C THR A 51 -13.12 -15.72 26.27
N THR A 52 -12.95 -17.02 26.45
CA THR A 52 -11.70 -17.73 26.18
C THR A 52 -11.91 -18.75 25.07
N PHE A 53 -10.85 -18.99 24.28
CA PHE A 53 -10.87 -19.95 23.20
C PHE A 53 -9.67 -20.89 23.29
N ASP A 54 -9.92 -22.18 23.08
CA ASP A 54 -8.88 -23.19 22.88
C ASP A 54 -8.84 -23.60 21.42
N TRP A 55 -7.61 -23.85 20.93
CA TRP A 55 -7.36 -24.30 19.56
C TRP A 55 -6.88 -25.75 19.54
N SER A 56 -7.28 -26.51 18.52
CA SER A 56 -6.87 -27.89 18.29
C SER A 56 -6.95 -28.24 16.81
N ASP A 57 -6.53 -29.45 16.50
CA ASP A 57 -6.69 -30.06 15.16
C ASP A 57 -6.11 -29.19 14.03
N TYR A 58 -4.94 -28.56 14.30
CA TYR A 58 -4.19 -27.84 13.26
C TYR A 58 -3.76 -28.81 12.16
N ASN A 59 -4.00 -28.42 10.92
CA ASN A 59 -3.57 -29.18 9.76
C ASN A 59 -3.30 -28.26 8.58
N THR A 60 -2.34 -28.62 7.74
CA THR A 60 -2.05 -27.94 6.47
C THR A 60 -2.14 -28.93 5.31
N SER A 61 -2.53 -28.42 4.15
CA SER A 61 -2.49 -29.17 2.90
C SER A 61 -2.21 -28.24 1.73
N TRP A 62 -1.46 -28.75 0.76
CA TRP A 62 -1.15 -28.04 -0.47
C TRP A 62 -1.89 -28.67 -1.65
N ASP A 63 -2.56 -27.85 -2.45
CA ASP A 63 -3.12 -28.22 -3.75
C ASP A 63 -2.55 -27.27 -4.82
N GLY A 64 -1.59 -27.77 -5.60
CA GLY A 64 -0.76 -26.92 -6.45
C GLY A 64 0.01 -25.89 -5.61
N ASP A 65 -0.21 -24.62 -5.89
CA ASP A 65 0.46 -23.51 -5.21
C ASP A 65 -0.36 -22.93 -4.04
N THR A 66 -1.56 -23.46 -3.78
CA THR A 66 -2.44 -22.96 -2.70
C THR A 66 -2.29 -23.81 -1.44
N CYS A 67 -1.94 -23.16 -0.34
CA CYS A 67 -1.92 -23.75 1.00
C CYS A 67 -3.27 -23.53 1.70
N THR A 68 -3.82 -24.61 2.25
CA THR A 68 -4.99 -24.56 3.13
C THR A 68 -4.58 -24.93 4.54
N VAL A 69 -4.81 -24.03 5.48
CA VAL A 69 -4.59 -24.22 6.92
C VAL A 69 -5.95 -24.34 7.60
N THR A 70 -6.13 -25.34 8.45
CA THR A 70 -7.33 -25.51 9.26
C THR A 70 -7.00 -25.57 10.74
N VAL A 71 -7.85 -24.92 11.56
CA VAL A 71 -7.75 -24.94 13.03
C VAL A 71 -9.15 -25.06 13.60
N LYS A 72 -9.35 -25.98 14.53
CA LYS A 72 -10.58 -26.05 15.30
C LYS A 72 -10.52 -25.11 16.48
N VAL A 73 -11.42 -24.15 16.54
CA VAL A 73 -11.56 -23.17 17.63
C VAL A 73 -12.75 -23.55 18.47
N THR A 74 -12.58 -23.62 19.80
CA THR A 74 -13.62 -23.93 20.76
C THR A 74 -13.75 -22.80 21.78
N ASN A 75 -14.95 -22.25 21.95
CA ASN A 75 -15.22 -21.29 23.02
C ASN A 75 -15.29 -22.03 24.36
N THR A 76 -14.27 -21.85 25.20
CA THR A 76 -14.16 -22.47 26.52
C THR A 76 -14.63 -21.56 27.66
N GLY A 77 -15.01 -20.33 27.35
CA GLY A 77 -15.49 -19.37 28.34
C GLY A 77 -17.01 -19.44 28.57
N SER A 78 -17.54 -18.40 29.20
CA SER A 78 -18.93 -18.37 29.67
C SER A 78 -19.86 -17.45 28.87
N VAL A 79 -19.34 -16.69 27.89
CA VAL A 79 -20.12 -15.80 27.02
C VAL A 79 -19.85 -16.11 25.56
N ALA A 80 -20.78 -15.79 24.67
CA ALA A 80 -20.57 -15.94 23.24
C ALA A 80 -19.52 -14.94 22.73
N GLY A 81 -18.77 -15.35 21.72
CA GLY A 81 -17.74 -14.48 21.12
C GLY A 81 -17.15 -15.06 19.84
N LYS A 82 -16.32 -14.27 19.18
CA LYS A 82 -15.55 -14.64 17.99
C LYS A 82 -14.06 -14.65 18.29
N ASP A 83 -13.33 -15.52 17.63
CA ASP A 83 -11.87 -15.58 17.65
C ASP A 83 -11.29 -15.42 16.24
N VAL A 84 -10.03 -15.07 16.14
CA VAL A 84 -9.30 -14.92 14.86
C VAL A 84 -8.16 -15.92 14.84
N VAL A 85 -8.09 -16.70 13.77
CA VAL A 85 -6.92 -17.54 13.46
C VAL A 85 -6.03 -16.77 12.50
N GLU A 86 -4.86 -16.39 12.96
CA GLU A 86 -3.83 -15.73 12.16
C GLU A 86 -2.82 -16.78 11.70
N VAL A 87 -2.48 -16.78 10.41
CA VAL A 87 -1.48 -17.68 9.82
C VAL A 87 -0.25 -16.88 9.44
N TYR A 88 0.87 -17.30 9.97
CA TYR A 88 2.17 -16.70 9.74
C TYR A 88 3.10 -17.66 9.01
N ALA A 89 3.97 -17.11 8.18
CA ALA A 89 5.02 -17.85 7.50
C ALA A 89 6.40 -17.30 7.84
N GLN A 90 7.39 -18.20 7.83
CA GLN A 90 8.80 -17.87 7.87
C GLN A 90 9.49 -18.47 6.67
N SER A 91 10.12 -17.63 5.85
CA SER A 91 10.99 -18.06 4.75
C SER A 91 12.40 -18.37 5.27
N PRO A 92 13.14 -19.31 4.66
CA PRO A 92 14.53 -19.56 5.03
C PRO A 92 15.40 -18.33 4.74
N TYR A 93 16.41 -18.09 5.58
CA TYR A 93 17.43 -17.05 5.37
C TYR A 93 18.76 -17.71 4.98
N THR A 94 19.03 -17.76 3.69
CA THR A 94 20.06 -18.61 3.09
C THR A 94 21.39 -17.86 2.89
N ASP A 95 22.43 -18.59 2.49
CA ASP A 95 23.70 -17.95 2.11
C ASP A 95 23.57 -17.16 0.79
N TYR A 96 22.64 -17.56 -0.08
CA TYR A 96 22.29 -16.77 -1.27
C TYR A 96 21.75 -15.40 -0.87
N ASP A 97 20.82 -15.36 0.09
CA ASP A 97 20.21 -14.12 0.58
C ASP A 97 21.24 -13.16 1.15
N LYS A 98 22.10 -13.68 2.03
CA LYS A 98 23.18 -12.88 2.63
C LYS A 98 24.15 -12.32 1.58
N ALA A 99 24.47 -13.10 0.56
CA ALA A 99 25.38 -12.68 -0.52
C ALA A 99 24.74 -11.63 -1.42
N ASN A 100 23.41 -11.66 -1.62
CA ASN A 100 22.68 -10.80 -2.53
C ASN A 100 21.84 -9.72 -1.80
N LYS A 101 22.00 -9.60 -0.47
CA LYS A 101 21.29 -8.61 0.36
C LYS A 101 19.76 -8.74 0.28
N VAL A 102 19.26 -9.96 0.11
CA VAL A 102 17.85 -10.27 0.26
C VAL A 102 17.57 -10.48 1.73
N GLU A 103 16.76 -9.63 2.32
CA GLU A 103 16.42 -9.72 3.74
C GLU A 103 15.18 -10.62 3.95
N LYS A 104 15.12 -11.28 5.10
CA LYS A 104 14.02 -12.15 5.51
C LYS A 104 13.59 -11.79 6.93
N VAL A 105 12.31 -11.88 7.19
CA VAL A 105 11.76 -11.65 8.54
C VAL A 105 11.54 -12.97 9.27
N ALA A 106 11.46 -12.93 10.60
CA ALA A 106 11.19 -14.12 11.41
C ALA A 106 9.78 -14.65 11.16
N VAL A 107 8.82 -13.77 11.00
CA VAL A 107 7.44 -14.10 10.64
C VAL A 107 6.80 -12.98 9.85
N GLU A 108 5.89 -13.34 8.95
CA GLU A 108 4.99 -12.42 8.28
C GLU A 108 3.58 -13.01 8.21
N LEU A 109 2.58 -12.16 8.36
CA LEU A 109 1.17 -12.56 8.22
C LEU A 109 0.89 -12.89 6.74
N VAL A 110 0.42 -14.12 6.47
CA VAL A 110 0.08 -14.57 5.11
C VAL A 110 -1.41 -14.81 4.92
N GLY A 111 -2.18 -14.84 5.99
CA GLY A 111 -3.63 -14.99 5.95
C GLY A 111 -4.24 -15.03 7.34
N TYR A 112 -5.54 -14.84 7.41
CA TYR A 112 -6.31 -15.00 8.64
C TYR A 112 -7.76 -15.38 8.31
N ALA A 113 -8.47 -15.88 9.30
CA ALA A 113 -9.93 -16.01 9.24
C ALA A 113 -10.55 -15.90 10.63
N LYS A 114 -11.76 -15.37 10.69
CA LYS A 114 -12.51 -15.13 11.92
C LYS A 114 -13.64 -16.13 12.05
N THR A 115 -13.86 -16.66 13.27
CA THR A 115 -15.00 -17.55 13.54
C THR A 115 -16.32 -16.83 13.37
N SER A 116 -17.38 -17.58 13.16
CA SER A 116 -18.73 -17.13 13.53
C SER A 116 -18.81 -16.85 15.03
N GLU A 117 -19.94 -16.28 15.51
CA GLU A 117 -20.14 -16.13 16.96
C GLU A 117 -20.38 -17.51 17.60
N LEU A 118 -19.43 -17.94 18.43
CA LEU A 118 -19.46 -19.22 19.12
C LEU A 118 -20.10 -19.07 20.50
N ALA A 119 -21.19 -19.79 20.76
CA ALA A 119 -21.72 -19.92 22.11
C ALA A 119 -20.75 -20.67 23.04
N PRO A 120 -20.86 -20.54 24.39
CA PRO A 120 -20.07 -21.31 25.31
C PRO A 120 -20.11 -22.83 25.03
N GLY A 121 -18.92 -23.44 24.88
CA GLY A 121 -18.76 -24.85 24.53
C GLY A 121 -18.91 -25.19 23.04
N ALA A 122 -19.30 -24.24 22.18
CA ALA A 122 -19.37 -24.46 20.75
C ALA A 122 -17.99 -24.43 20.10
N SER A 123 -17.85 -25.14 18.98
CA SER A 123 -16.62 -25.19 18.19
C SER A 123 -16.89 -24.98 16.71
N GLU A 124 -15.91 -24.43 16.01
CA GLU A 124 -15.89 -24.27 14.55
C GLU A 124 -14.51 -24.64 14.02
N THR A 125 -14.44 -25.20 12.82
CA THR A 125 -13.18 -25.37 12.12
C THR A 125 -13.00 -24.17 11.20
N VAL A 126 -12.02 -23.34 11.51
CA VAL A 126 -11.62 -22.17 10.73
C VAL A 126 -10.68 -22.62 9.63
N THR A 127 -10.86 -22.10 8.43
CA THR A 127 -10.00 -22.37 7.26
C THR A 127 -9.40 -21.07 6.77
N VAL A 128 -8.07 -21.08 6.60
CA VAL A 128 -7.29 -19.98 6.01
C VAL A 128 -6.59 -20.52 4.78
N THR A 129 -6.67 -19.82 3.66
CA THR A 129 -5.96 -20.16 2.43
C THR A 129 -5.00 -19.04 2.04
N PHE A 130 -3.84 -19.41 1.53
CA PHE A 130 -2.90 -18.46 0.92
C PHE A 130 -2.11 -19.15 -0.19
N ASP A 131 -1.61 -18.38 -1.16
CA ASP A 131 -0.83 -18.91 -2.26
C ASP A 131 0.68 -18.86 -1.96
N GLN A 132 1.43 -19.81 -2.53
CA GLN A 132 2.89 -19.86 -2.43
C GLN A 132 3.54 -18.53 -2.83
N GLU A 133 2.88 -17.75 -3.68
CA GLU A 133 3.32 -16.41 -4.07
C GLU A 133 3.53 -15.48 -2.87
N GLN A 134 2.81 -15.69 -1.76
CA GLN A 134 3.02 -14.92 -0.52
C GLN A 134 4.37 -15.19 0.15
N LEU A 135 5.05 -16.28 -0.23
CA LEU A 135 6.36 -16.68 0.32
C LEU A 135 7.55 -16.17 -0.50
N LYS A 136 7.29 -15.51 -1.65
CA LYS A 136 8.35 -14.95 -2.51
C LYS A 136 9.03 -13.76 -1.85
N SER A 137 10.31 -13.54 -2.18
CA SER A 137 11.06 -12.35 -1.77
C SER A 137 11.69 -11.67 -2.97
N TYR A 138 11.90 -10.36 -2.89
CA TYR A 138 12.45 -9.60 -4.01
C TYR A 138 13.97 -9.47 -3.94
N ASP A 139 14.68 -10.05 -4.90
CA ASP A 139 16.14 -9.90 -5.05
C ASP A 139 16.46 -8.72 -6.00
N TYR A 140 16.74 -7.56 -5.44
CA TYR A 140 17.04 -6.36 -6.21
C TYR A 140 18.50 -6.24 -6.67
N VAL A 141 19.38 -7.15 -6.22
CA VAL A 141 20.82 -7.08 -6.51
C VAL A 141 21.20 -8.00 -7.67
N ASN A 142 20.84 -9.28 -7.56
CA ASN A 142 21.32 -10.31 -8.50
C ASN A 142 20.23 -10.73 -9.50
N ALA A 143 19.11 -11.30 -9.03
CA ALA A 143 18.06 -11.79 -9.92
C ALA A 143 17.20 -10.66 -10.51
N LYS A 144 17.08 -9.56 -9.79
CA LYS A 144 16.26 -8.37 -10.12
C LYS A 144 14.80 -8.72 -10.40
N THR A 145 14.30 -9.67 -9.63
CA THR A 145 12.94 -10.19 -9.69
C THR A 145 12.60 -10.89 -8.38
N TYR A 146 11.37 -11.38 -8.25
CA TYR A 146 11.01 -12.22 -7.12
C TYR A 146 11.65 -13.60 -7.20
N ILE A 147 12.05 -14.12 -6.06
CA ILE A 147 12.66 -15.44 -5.89
C ILE A 147 11.88 -16.27 -4.87
N LEU A 148 11.98 -17.60 -4.99
CA LEU A 148 11.59 -18.54 -3.97
C LEU A 148 12.83 -19.32 -3.53
N ASP A 149 13.18 -19.25 -2.25
CA ASP A 149 14.37 -19.90 -1.74
C ASP A 149 14.21 -21.41 -1.67
N ALA A 150 15.33 -22.11 -1.76
CA ALA A 150 15.40 -23.51 -1.38
C ALA A 150 15.56 -23.63 0.13
N GLY A 151 14.87 -24.56 0.75
CA GLY A 151 14.94 -24.80 2.18
C GLY A 151 13.58 -24.94 2.84
N ASP A 152 13.59 -24.94 4.15
CA ASP A 152 12.40 -25.15 4.95
C ASP A 152 11.69 -23.83 5.24
N TYR A 153 10.42 -23.78 4.87
CA TYR A 153 9.47 -22.74 5.23
C TYR A 153 8.64 -23.24 6.41
N TYR A 154 8.47 -22.40 7.42
CA TYR A 154 7.63 -22.72 8.57
C TYR A 154 6.29 -22.02 8.42
N ILE A 155 5.19 -22.77 8.50
CA ILE A 155 3.82 -22.27 8.47
C ILE A 155 3.22 -22.52 9.84
N THR A 156 2.71 -21.48 10.50
CA THR A 156 2.16 -21.61 11.86
C THR A 156 0.87 -20.82 12.01
N ALA A 157 -0.09 -21.39 12.74
CA ALA A 157 -1.24 -20.64 13.22
C ALA A 157 -0.95 -20.16 14.66
N ALA A 158 -1.20 -18.88 14.92
CA ALA A 158 -0.93 -18.27 16.22
C ALA A 158 -1.92 -17.13 16.50
N LYS A 159 -2.02 -16.72 17.77
CA LYS A 159 -2.89 -15.61 18.20
C LYS A 159 -2.24 -14.23 18.04
N ASN A 160 -0.97 -14.20 17.71
CA ASN A 160 -0.19 -13.00 17.45
C ASN A 160 1.20 -13.39 16.89
N ALA A 161 1.93 -12.43 16.36
CA ALA A 161 3.24 -12.62 15.75
C ALA A 161 4.29 -13.22 16.71
N HIS A 162 4.26 -12.83 17.98
CA HIS A 162 5.25 -13.33 18.96
C HIS A 162 5.04 -14.81 19.32
N GLU A 163 3.78 -15.22 19.47
CA GLU A 163 3.43 -16.63 19.63
C GLU A 163 3.86 -17.43 18.39
N ALA A 164 3.68 -16.87 17.19
CA ALA A 164 4.15 -17.50 15.94
C ALA A 164 5.66 -17.74 15.93
N VAL A 165 6.46 -16.74 16.33
CA VAL A 165 7.93 -16.91 16.44
C VAL A 165 8.29 -17.95 17.49
N ASN A 166 7.64 -17.96 18.66
CA ASN A 166 7.89 -18.96 19.69
C ASN A 166 7.54 -20.38 19.22
N ASN A 167 6.43 -20.57 18.49
CA ASN A 167 6.07 -21.85 17.88
C ASN A 167 7.18 -22.34 16.94
N ILE A 168 7.66 -21.48 16.04
CA ILE A 168 8.72 -21.80 15.09
C ILE A 168 10.05 -22.08 15.79
N LEU A 169 10.43 -21.29 16.79
CA LEU A 169 11.65 -21.52 17.58
C LEU A 169 11.58 -22.86 18.31
N SER A 170 10.43 -23.24 18.87
CA SER A 170 10.23 -24.55 19.48
C SER A 170 10.34 -25.67 18.45
N ALA A 171 9.81 -25.50 17.23
CA ALA A 171 10.00 -26.46 16.13
C ALA A 171 11.49 -26.57 15.70
N LYS A 172 12.28 -25.51 15.90
CA LYS A 172 13.75 -25.52 15.73
C LYS A 172 14.50 -26.07 16.94
N GLY A 173 13.79 -26.60 17.94
CA GLY A 173 14.36 -27.21 19.14
C GLY A 173 14.84 -26.22 20.20
N LYS A 174 14.34 -24.99 20.20
CA LYS A 174 14.60 -23.97 21.23
C LYS A 174 13.53 -23.98 22.31
N SER A 175 13.86 -23.42 23.47
CA SER A 175 13.01 -23.33 24.65
C SER A 175 13.31 -22.08 25.46
N VAL A 176 12.59 -21.88 26.56
CA VAL A 176 12.91 -20.80 27.55
C VAL A 176 14.34 -20.91 28.11
N ALA A 177 14.93 -22.11 28.12
CA ALA A 177 16.32 -22.29 28.54
C ALA A 177 17.32 -21.68 27.54
N ASP A 178 16.93 -21.46 26.30
CA ASP A 178 17.71 -20.80 25.24
C ASP A 178 17.47 -19.29 25.19
N GLY A 179 16.62 -18.75 26.05
CA GLY A 179 16.30 -17.32 26.15
C GLY A 179 14.99 -16.93 25.48
N MET A 180 14.11 -17.89 25.16
CA MET A 180 12.75 -17.59 24.73
C MET A 180 11.93 -16.99 25.88
N THR A 181 10.99 -16.13 25.56
CA THR A 181 10.03 -15.53 26.51
C THR A 181 9.00 -16.55 27.00
N ALA A 182 8.63 -17.50 26.15
CA ALA A 182 7.76 -18.64 26.44
C ALA A 182 8.09 -19.81 25.51
N ASP A 183 7.78 -21.04 25.93
CA ASP A 183 7.80 -22.20 25.03
C ASP A 183 6.63 -22.08 24.04
N GLY A 184 6.89 -22.36 22.78
CA GLY A 184 5.88 -22.42 21.73
C GLY A 184 5.24 -23.80 21.61
N ASP A 185 4.17 -23.89 20.85
CA ASP A 185 3.46 -25.14 20.57
C ASP A 185 3.78 -25.65 19.14
N THR A 186 4.59 -26.72 19.10
CA THR A 186 4.98 -27.35 17.83
C THR A 186 3.83 -28.06 17.11
N ALA A 187 2.70 -28.31 17.79
CA ALA A 187 1.52 -28.88 17.17
C ALA A 187 0.84 -27.92 16.18
N PHE A 188 1.18 -26.63 16.24
CA PHE A 188 0.68 -25.60 15.32
C PHE A 188 1.72 -25.17 14.29
N VAL A 189 2.73 -26.01 14.00
CA VAL A 189 3.76 -25.71 13.01
C VAL A 189 3.84 -26.82 11.96
N GLU A 190 3.83 -26.43 10.71
CA GLU A 190 4.14 -27.30 9.57
C GLU A 190 5.41 -26.80 8.89
N ILE A 191 6.22 -27.73 8.39
CA ILE A 191 7.41 -27.43 7.61
C ILE A 191 7.11 -27.76 6.14
N TYR A 192 7.12 -26.73 5.32
CA TYR A 192 6.97 -26.85 3.88
C TYR A 192 8.33 -26.69 3.20
N THR A 193 8.76 -27.68 2.43
CA THR A 193 10.01 -27.66 1.66
C THR A 193 9.69 -27.73 0.18
N PRO A 194 9.84 -26.62 -0.58
CA PRO A 194 9.69 -26.65 -2.03
C PRO A 194 10.64 -27.65 -2.69
N ALA A 195 10.24 -28.21 -3.83
CA ALA A 195 11.03 -29.23 -4.54
C ALA A 195 12.28 -28.67 -5.26
N ASN A 196 12.44 -27.34 -5.31
CA ASN A 196 13.60 -26.68 -5.91
C ASN A 196 14.84 -26.85 -5.01
N GLY A 197 15.77 -27.66 -5.36
CA GLY A 197 17.02 -27.86 -4.59
C GLY A 197 17.96 -26.64 -4.54
N THR A 198 17.65 -25.55 -5.25
CA THR A 198 18.37 -24.27 -5.31
C THR A 198 17.35 -23.12 -5.36
N VAL A 199 17.78 -21.89 -5.15
CA VAL A 199 16.91 -20.71 -5.29
C VAL A 199 16.26 -20.70 -6.68
N ASP A 200 14.93 -20.51 -6.69
CA ASP A 200 14.14 -20.36 -7.91
C ASP A 200 13.99 -18.87 -8.25
N THR A 201 14.51 -18.48 -9.40
CA THR A 201 14.46 -17.11 -9.94
C THR A 201 13.56 -17.00 -11.16
N THR A 202 12.73 -18.02 -11.41
CA THR A 202 11.97 -18.15 -12.66
C THR A 202 10.46 -18.21 -12.46
N THR A 203 9.98 -18.88 -11.43
CA THR A 203 8.54 -19.06 -11.19
C THR A 203 7.81 -17.74 -11.05
N TYR A 204 8.37 -16.79 -10.30
CA TYR A 204 7.76 -15.47 -10.09
C TYR A 204 8.49 -14.35 -10.84
N LYS A 205 9.11 -14.69 -11.98
CA LYS A 205 9.76 -13.71 -12.85
C LYS A 205 8.78 -12.87 -13.65
N LEU A 206 7.61 -13.41 -13.91
CA LEU A 206 6.52 -12.73 -14.60
C LEU A 206 5.43 -12.40 -13.60
N ASP A 207 4.81 -11.25 -13.77
CA ASP A 207 3.61 -10.92 -13.02
C ASP A 207 2.48 -11.90 -13.36
N THR A 208 1.82 -12.43 -12.35
CA THR A 208 0.82 -13.50 -12.50
C THR A 208 -0.47 -13.02 -13.19
N THR A 209 -0.77 -11.73 -13.12
CA THR A 209 -1.96 -11.13 -13.72
C THR A 209 -1.71 -10.72 -15.17
N THR A 210 -0.59 -10.05 -15.44
CA THR A 210 -0.31 -9.43 -16.75
C THR A 210 0.63 -10.24 -17.63
N GLY A 211 1.43 -11.14 -17.03
CA GLY A 211 2.50 -11.85 -17.72
C GLY A 211 3.71 -10.97 -18.07
N VAL A 212 3.77 -9.75 -17.58
CA VAL A 212 4.89 -8.82 -17.80
C VAL A 212 6.09 -9.25 -16.98
N GLU A 213 7.29 -9.12 -17.55
CA GLU A 213 8.53 -9.44 -16.84
C GLU A 213 8.80 -8.41 -15.72
N ILE A 214 8.94 -8.92 -14.50
CA ILE A 214 9.24 -8.12 -13.31
C ILE A 214 10.73 -7.80 -13.30
N THR A 215 11.05 -6.51 -13.23
CA THR A 215 12.44 -6.00 -13.19
C THR A 215 12.54 -4.84 -12.21
N ASN A 216 13.78 -4.45 -11.84
CA ASN A 216 13.98 -3.28 -11.01
C ASN A 216 13.42 -2.01 -11.65
N GLN A 217 12.58 -1.30 -10.92
CA GLN A 217 12.01 -0.01 -11.33
C GLN A 217 12.54 1.15 -10.47
N LEU A 218 13.13 0.86 -9.31
CA LEU A 218 13.48 1.86 -8.29
C LEU A 218 14.99 1.97 -8.02
N ASP A 219 15.85 1.51 -8.92
CA ASP A 219 17.32 1.64 -8.78
C ASP A 219 17.73 3.09 -8.52
N HIS A 220 17.02 4.07 -9.08
CA HIS A 220 17.26 5.50 -8.87
C HIS A 220 16.94 5.97 -7.45
N ALA A 221 16.19 5.20 -6.67
CA ALA A 221 15.81 5.51 -5.29
C ALA A 221 16.68 4.79 -4.25
N ASN A 222 17.57 3.90 -4.66
CA ASN A 222 18.44 3.15 -3.74
C ASN A 222 19.42 4.06 -2.97
N GLY A 223 19.87 5.15 -3.57
CA GLY A 223 20.73 6.15 -2.95
C GLY A 223 22.14 5.67 -2.61
N GLY A 224 22.53 4.44 -2.95
CA GLY A 224 23.82 3.84 -2.58
C GLY A 224 23.99 3.67 -1.06
N LEU A 225 22.90 3.51 -0.32
CA LEU A 225 22.86 3.44 1.13
C LEU A 225 23.20 2.04 1.65
N GLN A 226 23.68 1.97 2.88
CA GLN A 226 23.74 0.74 3.65
C GLN A 226 22.42 0.57 4.40
N TYR A 227 21.74 -0.55 4.15
CA TYR A 227 20.49 -0.89 4.80
C TYR A 227 20.73 -1.82 5.98
N LEU A 228 19.80 -1.81 6.93
CA LEU A 228 19.77 -2.74 8.06
C LEU A 228 19.66 -4.18 7.54
N SER A 229 20.50 -5.06 8.09
CA SER A 229 20.52 -6.47 7.74
C SER A 229 20.55 -7.35 8.99
N ARG A 230 19.73 -8.40 8.99
CA ARG A 230 19.76 -9.42 10.06
C ARG A 230 21.06 -10.24 10.07
N SER A 231 21.82 -10.22 8.98
CA SER A 231 23.13 -10.88 8.93
C SER A 231 24.13 -10.26 9.89
N ASP A 232 23.99 -8.95 10.17
CA ASP A 232 24.89 -8.19 11.06
C ASP A 232 24.18 -6.95 11.65
N TRP A 233 23.21 -7.16 12.54
CA TRP A 233 22.40 -6.10 13.14
C TRP A 233 23.22 -4.90 13.61
N THR A 234 24.26 -5.13 14.39
CA THR A 234 25.07 -4.03 14.95
C THR A 234 25.98 -3.38 13.92
N GLY A 235 26.48 -4.12 12.92
CA GLY A 235 27.33 -3.60 11.85
C GLY A 235 26.55 -2.84 10.79
N THR A 236 25.25 -3.08 10.69
CA THR A 236 24.36 -2.44 9.71
C THR A 236 23.31 -1.52 10.34
N TRP A 237 23.40 -1.29 11.66
CA TRP A 237 22.46 -0.40 12.34
C TRP A 237 22.39 0.97 11.66
N PRO A 238 21.20 1.51 11.41
CA PRO A 238 21.05 2.81 10.76
C PRO A 238 21.82 3.90 11.51
N THR A 239 22.72 4.54 10.81
CA THR A 239 23.44 5.72 11.29
C THR A 239 23.00 6.95 10.51
N VAL A 240 23.27 8.11 11.06
CA VAL A 240 22.96 9.38 10.38
C VAL A 240 23.80 9.54 9.11
N ASP A 241 23.14 10.02 8.05
CA ASP A 241 23.78 10.36 6.80
C ASP A 241 24.17 11.84 6.79
N GLY A 242 25.44 12.14 6.94
CA GLY A 242 25.95 13.50 6.81
C GLY A 242 26.29 14.19 8.13
N GLU A 243 26.44 15.50 8.08
CA GLU A 243 26.92 16.32 9.19
C GLU A 243 25.78 16.65 10.17
N VAL A 244 26.06 16.53 11.46
CA VAL A 244 25.15 17.00 12.50
C VAL A 244 25.24 18.51 12.59
N SER A 245 24.12 19.21 12.47
CA SER A 245 24.05 20.64 12.66
C SER A 245 23.93 20.98 14.16
N ASP A 246 24.49 22.12 14.57
CA ASP A 246 24.29 22.68 15.91
C ASP A 246 22.85 23.08 16.18
N GLN A 247 22.03 23.19 15.16
CA GLN A 247 20.60 23.46 15.29
C GLN A 247 19.83 22.15 15.39
N ILE A 248 19.20 22.00 16.49
CA ILE A 248 18.39 20.85 16.82
C ILE A 248 16.93 21.27 16.82
N SER A 249 16.05 20.69 15.98
CA SER A 249 14.61 20.85 16.09
C SER A 249 13.89 19.52 15.94
N THR A 250 13.27 19.08 16.99
CA THR A 250 12.22 18.08 16.95
C THR A 250 10.93 18.77 17.36
N TRP A 251 9.85 18.37 16.91
CA TRP A 251 8.44 18.60 17.25
C TRP A 251 8.11 19.06 18.68
N GLY A 252 9.04 19.75 19.37
CA GLY A 252 8.88 20.23 20.74
C GLY A 252 9.06 19.15 21.82
N ASN A 253 9.31 17.89 21.46
CA ASN A 253 9.60 16.82 22.41
C ASN A 253 11.10 16.53 22.46
N PRO A 254 11.71 16.54 23.65
CA PRO A 254 13.12 16.21 23.81
C PRO A 254 13.35 14.71 23.68
N ILE A 255 13.46 14.19 22.45
CA ILE A 255 13.89 12.80 22.24
C ILE A 255 15.29 12.58 22.82
N ASN A 256 16.13 13.62 22.85
CA ASN A 256 17.50 13.57 23.37
C ASN A 256 17.69 14.43 24.65
N GLY A 257 16.62 14.73 25.36
CA GLY A 257 16.65 15.57 26.56
C GLY A 257 16.55 17.07 26.27
N THR A 258 16.92 17.87 27.25
CA THR A 258 16.98 19.31 27.15
C THR A 258 18.43 19.80 27.08
N ASP A 259 18.67 20.88 26.34
CA ASP A 259 19.96 21.57 26.36
C ASP A 259 20.19 22.28 27.73
N ALA A 260 21.35 22.88 27.89
CA ALA A 260 21.69 23.60 29.12
C ALA A 260 20.78 24.80 29.42
N SER A 261 19.97 25.27 28.46
CA SER A 261 18.97 26.34 28.60
C SER A 261 17.58 25.81 28.95
N GLY A 262 17.38 24.49 29.04
CA GLY A 262 16.09 23.85 29.28
C GLY A 262 15.21 23.74 28.02
N LYS A 263 15.74 24.04 26.83
CA LYS A 263 15.03 23.78 25.57
C LYS A 263 15.18 22.33 25.15
N ALA A 264 14.16 21.82 24.47
CA ALA A 264 14.24 20.54 23.82
C ALA A 264 15.43 20.50 22.85
N ALA A 265 16.31 19.52 23.06
CA ALA A 265 17.44 19.30 22.17
C ALA A 265 16.95 18.60 20.88
N SER A 266 17.30 19.11 19.71
CA SER A 266 16.91 18.54 18.43
C SER A 266 18.09 18.50 17.45
N TYR A 267 18.20 17.47 16.61
CA TYR A 267 19.32 17.30 15.69
C TYR A 267 18.85 17.43 14.25
N THR A 268 19.45 18.36 13.52
CA THR A 268 19.29 18.46 12.08
C THR A 268 20.49 17.81 11.40
N TYR A 269 20.25 16.80 10.61
CA TYR A 269 21.29 16.13 9.83
C TYR A 269 21.38 16.78 8.45
N ARG A 270 22.59 16.91 7.95
CA ARG A 270 22.86 17.49 6.62
C ARG A 270 23.73 16.55 5.83
N LYS A 271 23.35 16.33 4.58
CA LYS A 271 24.18 15.64 3.60
C LYS A 271 24.55 16.63 2.50
N THR A 272 25.82 16.69 2.14
CA THR A 272 26.24 17.46 0.98
C THR A 272 25.70 16.79 -0.28
N ILE A 273 24.87 17.52 -1.03
CA ILE A 273 24.38 17.07 -2.33
C ILE A 273 25.38 17.43 -3.43
N SER A 274 25.62 16.53 -4.36
CA SER A 274 26.42 16.81 -5.55
C SER A 274 25.69 17.79 -6.48
N LYS A 275 26.44 18.48 -7.36
CA LYS A 275 25.81 19.33 -8.40
C LYS A 275 24.94 18.53 -9.36
N GLU A 276 25.31 17.28 -9.61
CA GLU A 276 24.57 16.37 -10.46
C GLU A 276 23.24 15.98 -9.82
N ASP A 277 23.25 15.63 -8.54
CA ASP A 277 22.03 15.28 -7.80
C ASP A 277 21.13 16.51 -7.58
N LEU A 278 21.71 17.69 -7.36
CA LEU A 278 20.96 18.93 -7.30
C LEU A 278 20.22 19.21 -8.62
N ALA A 279 20.90 18.97 -9.75
CA ALA A 279 20.28 19.12 -11.07
C ALA A 279 19.10 18.14 -11.27
N LYS A 280 19.15 16.94 -10.69
CA LYS A 280 18.01 16.00 -10.69
C LYS A 280 16.83 16.53 -9.89
N LEU A 281 17.06 17.15 -8.74
CA LEU A 281 15.99 17.79 -7.94
C LEU A 281 15.34 18.96 -8.67
N ASP A 282 16.11 19.72 -9.43
CA ASP A 282 15.63 20.86 -10.21
C ASP A 282 15.04 20.44 -11.58
N SER A 283 15.17 19.16 -11.94
CA SER A 283 14.68 18.62 -13.21
C SER A 283 13.21 18.24 -13.15
N PHE A 284 12.51 18.45 -14.27
CA PHE A 284 11.20 17.88 -14.55
C PHE A 284 11.29 16.63 -15.42
N ASP A 285 12.42 15.90 -15.34
CA ASP A 285 12.59 14.62 -16.00
C ASP A 285 11.67 13.57 -15.35
N SER A 286 10.86 12.93 -16.15
CA SER A 286 9.92 11.89 -15.74
C SER A 286 10.55 10.48 -15.73
N LEU A 287 11.84 10.34 -16.06
CA LEU A 287 12.50 9.06 -16.30
C LEU A 287 11.96 8.28 -17.51
N ASN A 288 11.07 8.87 -18.31
CA ASN A 288 10.51 8.21 -19.49
C ASN A 288 11.61 8.01 -20.55
N PRO A 289 11.91 6.76 -20.96
CA PRO A 289 12.94 6.47 -21.95
C PRO A 289 12.53 6.81 -23.39
N THR A 290 11.27 7.18 -23.65
CA THR A 290 10.76 7.46 -24.98
C THR A 290 11.35 8.75 -25.53
N ASP A 291 11.96 8.69 -26.70
CA ASP A 291 12.32 9.89 -27.46
C ASP A 291 11.11 10.40 -28.21
N PHE A 292 10.42 11.38 -27.63
CA PHE A 292 9.21 11.97 -28.21
C PHE A 292 9.43 12.63 -29.56
N SER A 293 10.68 12.98 -29.91
CA SER A 293 11.00 13.57 -31.22
C SER A 293 10.88 12.58 -32.39
N THR A 294 10.89 11.28 -32.08
CA THR A 294 10.76 10.19 -33.07
C THR A 294 9.32 9.78 -33.31
N LEU A 295 8.36 10.28 -32.54
CA LEU A 295 6.94 9.98 -32.72
C LEU A 295 6.43 10.70 -33.96
N THR A 296 5.90 9.93 -34.90
CA THR A 296 5.41 10.42 -36.21
C THR A 296 3.89 10.30 -36.36
N ASP A 297 3.22 9.75 -35.36
CA ASP A 297 1.77 9.53 -35.38
C ASP A 297 1.05 10.87 -35.30
N GLU A 298 0.15 11.11 -36.24
CA GLU A 298 -0.70 12.30 -36.27
C GLU A 298 -1.86 12.09 -35.29
N ILE A 299 -1.93 12.95 -34.25
CA ILE A 299 -3.07 12.97 -33.35
C ILE A 299 -4.24 13.62 -34.06
N VAL A 300 -5.37 12.93 -34.08
CA VAL A 300 -6.61 13.42 -34.66
C VAL A 300 -7.41 14.16 -33.58
N TYR A 301 -7.98 15.30 -33.94
CA TYR A 301 -8.79 16.13 -33.03
C TYR A 301 -10.10 16.56 -33.69
N GLY A 302 -11.15 16.66 -32.88
CA GLY A 302 -12.39 17.33 -33.24
C GLY A 302 -13.18 16.67 -34.38
N LYS A 303 -13.01 15.36 -34.58
CA LYS A 303 -13.92 14.60 -35.47
C LYS A 303 -15.33 14.59 -34.89
N ASP A 304 -16.31 14.52 -35.78
CA ASP A 304 -17.69 14.24 -35.40
C ASP A 304 -18.02 12.77 -35.73
N ASN A 305 -17.79 11.88 -34.80
CA ASN A 305 -18.11 10.46 -34.92
C ASN A 305 -19.49 10.14 -34.30
N GLY A 306 -20.17 11.13 -33.72
CA GLY A 306 -21.50 10.99 -33.11
C GLY A 306 -21.52 10.10 -31.86
N LEU A 307 -20.39 9.97 -31.16
CA LEU A 307 -20.26 9.13 -29.97
C LEU A 307 -20.28 9.98 -28.70
N GLY A 308 -20.99 9.48 -27.67
CA GLY A 308 -20.91 9.97 -26.32
C GLY A 308 -20.22 8.98 -25.41
N LEU A 309 -19.75 9.43 -24.25
CA LEU A 309 -19.13 8.55 -23.24
C LEU A 309 -20.09 7.42 -22.81
N ILE A 310 -21.39 7.66 -22.84
CA ILE A 310 -22.42 6.66 -22.52
C ILE A 310 -22.41 5.46 -23.48
N ASP A 311 -21.97 5.64 -24.72
CA ASP A 311 -21.88 4.57 -25.73
C ASP A 311 -20.74 3.58 -25.45
N MET A 312 -19.86 3.91 -24.49
CA MET A 312 -18.71 3.11 -24.09
C MET A 312 -19.06 2.11 -22.97
N ARG A 313 -20.27 2.16 -22.44
CA ARG A 313 -20.69 1.26 -21.36
C ARG A 313 -20.60 -0.21 -21.77
N GLY A 314 -19.91 -1.00 -20.95
CA GLY A 314 -19.76 -2.44 -21.17
C GLY A 314 -18.81 -2.83 -22.29
N LEU A 315 -18.05 -1.88 -22.86
CA LEU A 315 -16.98 -2.17 -23.80
C LEU A 315 -15.69 -2.52 -23.07
N ASP A 316 -14.94 -3.44 -23.65
CA ASP A 316 -13.59 -3.74 -23.18
C ASP A 316 -12.67 -2.53 -23.34
N TYR A 317 -11.59 -2.50 -22.55
CA TYR A 317 -10.62 -1.38 -22.56
C TYR A 317 -9.97 -1.15 -23.92
N ASP A 318 -9.77 -2.19 -24.72
CA ASP A 318 -9.13 -2.19 -26.03
C ASP A 318 -10.13 -2.19 -27.22
N ASP A 319 -11.42 -1.90 -26.97
CA ASP A 319 -12.41 -1.76 -28.03
C ASP A 319 -12.09 -0.55 -28.93
N GLU A 320 -12.11 -0.73 -30.25
CA GLU A 320 -11.78 0.31 -31.26
C GLU A 320 -12.68 1.57 -31.18
N LYS A 321 -13.83 1.48 -30.51
CA LYS A 321 -14.69 2.65 -30.30
C LYS A 321 -14.06 3.69 -29.39
N TRP A 322 -13.16 3.30 -28.49
CA TRP A 322 -12.44 4.25 -27.65
C TRP A 322 -11.60 5.21 -28.49
N ASP A 323 -10.90 4.72 -29.52
CA ASP A 323 -10.13 5.57 -30.43
C ASP A 323 -11.05 6.55 -31.18
N ALA A 324 -12.20 6.05 -31.64
CA ALA A 324 -13.19 6.89 -32.33
C ALA A 324 -13.80 7.97 -31.41
N LEU A 325 -14.00 7.66 -30.10
CA LEU A 325 -14.43 8.64 -29.09
C LEU A 325 -13.34 9.68 -28.83
N LEU A 326 -12.09 9.24 -28.67
CA LEU A 326 -10.94 10.12 -28.40
C LEU A 326 -10.66 11.07 -29.56
N ASP A 327 -10.85 10.64 -30.79
CA ASP A 327 -10.75 11.49 -32.01
C ASP A 327 -11.68 12.72 -31.98
N GLN A 328 -12.77 12.67 -31.20
CA GLN A 328 -13.72 13.80 -31.06
C GLN A 328 -13.18 14.88 -30.11
N LEU A 329 -12.25 14.55 -29.22
CA LEU A 329 -11.70 15.51 -28.28
C LEU A 329 -10.90 16.59 -29.00
N THR A 330 -10.99 17.80 -28.47
CA THR A 330 -10.19 18.95 -28.94
C THR A 330 -8.98 19.15 -28.02
N PRO A 331 -7.93 19.88 -28.46
CA PRO A 331 -6.82 20.25 -27.56
C PRO A 331 -7.28 20.95 -26.27
N SER A 332 -8.36 21.73 -26.32
CA SER A 332 -8.97 22.38 -25.17
C SER A 332 -9.61 21.37 -24.21
N ASP A 333 -10.20 20.29 -24.72
CA ASP A 333 -10.78 19.24 -23.89
C ASP A 333 -9.71 18.48 -23.13
N TYR A 334 -8.59 18.12 -23.79
CA TYR A 334 -7.43 17.52 -23.14
C TYR A 334 -6.86 18.43 -22.05
N GLN A 335 -6.68 19.72 -22.35
CA GLN A 335 -6.21 20.69 -21.36
C GLN A 335 -7.16 20.74 -20.15
N THR A 336 -8.45 20.73 -20.39
CA THR A 336 -9.47 20.76 -19.32
C THR A 336 -9.42 19.50 -18.46
N LEU A 337 -9.37 18.31 -19.07
CA LEU A 337 -9.27 17.03 -18.36
C LEU A 337 -8.01 16.94 -17.50
N ILE A 338 -6.88 17.40 -18.02
CA ILE A 338 -5.59 17.34 -17.33
C ILE A 338 -5.54 18.32 -16.14
N THR A 339 -6.05 19.54 -16.33
CA THR A 339 -5.80 20.63 -15.37
C THR A 339 -6.96 20.94 -14.44
N GLN A 340 -8.15 20.37 -14.67
CA GLN A 340 -9.36 20.63 -13.88
C GLN A 340 -9.93 19.34 -13.29
N SER A 341 -9.10 18.64 -12.52
CA SER A 341 -9.45 17.37 -11.86
C SER A 341 -9.47 17.47 -10.34
N GLY A 342 -9.68 18.68 -9.81
CA GLY A 342 -9.71 18.90 -8.35
C GLY A 342 -11.11 18.78 -7.77
N TYR A 343 -11.33 17.80 -6.89
CA TYR A 343 -12.61 17.48 -6.25
C TYR A 343 -13.74 17.20 -7.24
N GLY A 344 -13.38 16.59 -8.36
CA GLY A 344 -14.24 16.23 -9.48
C GLY A 344 -13.60 16.57 -10.81
N THR A 345 -14.21 16.11 -11.90
CA THR A 345 -13.76 16.37 -13.26
C THR A 345 -14.77 17.21 -14.03
N ALA A 346 -14.27 18.07 -14.92
CA ALA A 346 -15.12 18.93 -15.73
C ALA A 346 -15.98 18.14 -16.74
N ALA A 347 -17.11 18.71 -17.13
CA ALA A 347 -17.89 18.20 -18.27
C ALA A 347 -17.16 18.47 -19.58
N ILE A 348 -17.16 17.49 -20.49
CA ILE A 348 -16.58 17.58 -21.83
C ILE A 348 -17.67 17.33 -22.87
N LYS A 349 -18.07 18.41 -23.54
CA LYS A 349 -19.24 18.37 -24.46
C LYS A 349 -19.01 17.58 -25.73
N SER A 350 -17.79 17.55 -26.24
CA SER A 350 -17.43 16.82 -27.46
C SER A 350 -17.67 15.32 -27.38
N VAL A 351 -17.78 14.77 -26.19
CA VAL A 351 -18.01 13.35 -25.92
C VAL A 351 -19.12 13.11 -24.90
N ASP A 352 -19.95 14.08 -24.64
CA ASP A 352 -21.06 14.06 -23.66
C ASP A 352 -20.66 13.54 -22.27
N LYS A 353 -19.40 13.78 -21.87
CA LYS A 353 -18.96 13.45 -20.53
C LYS A 353 -19.54 14.43 -19.51
N PRO A 354 -20.28 13.97 -18.49
CA PRO A 354 -20.74 14.85 -17.41
C PRO A 354 -19.59 15.32 -16.53
N SER A 355 -19.83 16.37 -15.75
CA SER A 355 -18.95 16.69 -14.60
C SER A 355 -19.17 15.68 -13.49
N THR A 356 -18.14 15.47 -12.67
CA THR A 356 -18.20 14.63 -11.48
C THR A 356 -17.87 15.43 -10.23
N THR A 357 -18.24 14.90 -9.07
CA THR A 357 -17.96 15.47 -7.75
C THR A 357 -17.25 14.43 -6.90
N ASP A 358 -16.04 14.75 -6.44
CA ASP A 358 -15.24 13.87 -5.58
C ASP A 358 -15.14 14.47 -4.17
N ARG A 359 -15.00 13.59 -3.17
CA ARG A 359 -14.82 14.00 -1.77
C ARG A 359 -13.68 13.25 -1.12
N ASP A 360 -13.13 13.90 -0.11
CA ASP A 360 -11.96 13.43 0.64
C ASP A 360 -12.38 12.91 2.02
N THR A 361 -11.53 12.24 2.65
CA THR A 361 -11.33 11.72 4.00
C THR A 361 -11.40 10.20 4.09
N ALA A 362 -10.61 9.60 4.97
CA ALA A 362 -10.51 8.14 5.12
C ALA A 362 -11.70 7.53 5.88
N THR A 363 -12.55 8.32 6.51
CA THR A 363 -13.61 7.82 7.41
C THR A 363 -15.01 8.23 6.97
N GLY A 364 -15.21 8.49 5.69
CA GLY A 364 -16.50 8.88 5.11
C GLY A 364 -16.36 9.92 4.02
N LEU A 365 -17.43 10.66 3.74
CA LEU A 365 -17.45 11.68 2.70
C LEU A 365 -17.56 13.07 3.31
N VAL A 366 -16.46 13.84 3.32
CA VAL A 366 -16.51 15.25 3.76
C VAL A 366 -17.18 16.08 2.70
N ASN A 367 -18.50 16.19 2.78
CA ASN A 367 -19.28 17.04 1.90
C ASN A 367 -19.66 18.35 2.62
N TYR A 368 -19.33 19.47 2.02
CA TYR A 368 -19.64 20.77 2.57
C TYR A 368 -20.26 21.70 1.54
N GLY A 369 -21.08 22.63 2.04
CA GLY A 369 -21.61 23.74 1.26
C GLY A 369 -21.05 25.06 1.72
N VAL A 370 -21.32 26.12 0.98
CA VAL A 370 -21.02 27.48 1.34
C VAL A 370 -22.33 28.25 1.46
N ASP A 371 -22.58 28.90 2.59
CA ASP A 371 -23.79 29.72 2.80
C ASP A 371 -23.70 31.05 2.02
N ALA A 372 -24.78 31.80 2.02
CA ALA A 372 -24.86 33.09 1.35
C ALA A 372 -23.86 34.15 1.91
N SER A 373 -23.28 33.91 3.08
CA SER A 373 -22.26 34.74 3.71
C SER A 373 -20.82 34.27 3.44
N GLY A 374 -20.66 33.16 2.70
CA GLY A 374 -19.36 32.56 2.39
C GLY A 374 -18.82 31.62 3.48
N ASN A 375 -19.63 31.25 4.49
CA ASN A 375 -19.18 30.30 5.52
C ASN A 375 -19.38 28.86 5.06
N PHE A 376 -18.40 28.01 5.37
CA PHE A 376 -18.48 26.57 5.13
C PHE A 376 -19.41 25.91 6.16
N TYR A 377 -20.22 24.96 5.70
CA TYR A 377 -21.00 24.07 6.56
C TYR A 377 -21.02 22.66 6.01
N PHE A 378 -21.13 21.65 6.89
CA PHE A 378 -21.21 20.26 6.49
C PHE A 378 -22.62 19.88 6.06
N LYS A 379 -22.73 19.10 4.99
CA LYS A 379 -23.98 18.60 4.41
C LYS A 379 -24.15 17.13 4.75
N GLY A 380 -24.78 16.82 5.88
CA GLY A 380 -25.25 15.47 6.16
C GLY A 380 -24.17 14.38 6.18
N ASN A 381 -22.94 14.74 6.54
CA ASN A 381 -21.84 13.78 6.60
C ASN A 381 -22.07 12.77 7.71
N ILE A 382 -21.75 11.50 7.41
CA ILE A 382 -21.58 10.46 8.42
C ILE A 382 -20.08 10.23 8.57
N THR A 383 -19.63 10.04 9.80
CA THR A 383 -18.25 9.68 10.11
C THR A 383 -18.23 8.27 10.65
N HIS A 384 -17.55 7.38 9.94
CA HIS A 384 -17.31 6.00 10.35
C HIS A 384 -16.11 5.91 11.31
N CYS A 385 -15.86 4.73 11.86
CA CYS A 385 -14.67 4.50 12.67
C CYS A 385 -13.39 4.69 11.82
N GLY A 386 -12.27 4.99 12.48
CA GLY A 386 -10.99 5.07 11.78
C GLY A 386 -10.58 3.72 11.17
N VAL A 387 -9.95 3.75 10.00
CA VAL A 387 -9.56 2.55 9.26
C VAL A 387 -8.56 1.67 10.02
N ILE A 388 -7.77 2.25 10.91
CA ILE A 388 -6.92 1.49 11.85
C ILE A 388 -7.77 0.59 12.77
N VAL A 389 -8.93 1.06 13.22
CA VAL A 389 -9.86 0.26 14.04
C VAL A 389 -10.50 -0.82 13.18
N LEU A 390 -10.88 -0.49 11.94
CA LEU A 390 -11.42 -1.46 10.98
C LEU A 390 -10.43 -2.61 10.74
N ALA A 391 -9.15 -2.30 10.45
CA ALA A 391 -8.11 -3.31 10.24
C ALA A 391 -7.91 -4.22 11.47
N GLN A 392 -7.94 -3.65 12.68
CA GLN A 392 -7.80 -4.42 13.93
C GLN A 392 -8.97 -5.37 14.22
N THR A 393 -10.06 -5.29 13.47
CA THR A 393 -11.18 -6.23 13.63
C THR A 393 -10.91 -7.59 13.01
N TYR A 394 -9.99 -7.69 12.04
CA TYR A 394 -9.78 -8.90 11.24
C TYR A 394 -11.12 -9.47 10.72
N ASN A 395 -11.96 -8.59 10.16
CA ASN A 395 -13.33 -8.92 9.77
C ASN A 395 -13.62 -8.44 8.35
N ASP A 396 -13.52 -9.36 7.41
CA ASP A 396 -13.69 -9.14 5.97
C ASP A 396 -15.11 -8.64 5.63
N ASP A 397 -16.14 -9.27 6.21
CA ASP A 397 -17.52 -8.84 6.00
C ASP A 397 -17.72 -7.38 6.44
N LEU A 398 -17.09 -6.99 7.57
CA LEU A 398 -17.21 -5.62 8.06
C LEU A 398 -16.49 -4.63 7.15
N ALA A 399 -15.35 -5.01 6.57
CA ALA A 399 -14.62 -4.17 5.64
C ALA A 399 -15.43 -3.93 4.35
N THR A 400 -16.04 -4.99 3.79
CA THR A 400 -16.92 -4.86 2.63
C THR A 400 -18.13 -3.99 2.95
N HIS A 401 -18.81 -4.22 4.08
CA HIS A 401 -19.96 -3.41 4.51
C HIS A 401 -19.59 -1.95 4.79
N TYR A 402 -18.38 -1.69 5.27
CA TYR A 402 -17.89 -0.33 5.45
C TYR A 402 -17.85 0.41 4.11
N GLY A 403 -17.29 -0.24 3.07
CA GLY A 403 -17.27 0.29 1.71
C GLY A 403 -18.68 0.46 1.12
N GLU A 404 -19.55 -0.53 1.28
CA GLU A 404 -20.95 -0.46 0.84
C GLU A 404 -21.68 0.75 1.44
N ASN A 405 -21.51 1.00 2.74
CA ASN A 405 -22.14 2.13 3.41
C ASN A 405 -21.67 3.47 2.84
N ILE A 406 -20.36 3.62 2.56
CA ILE A 406 -19.81 4.83 1.94
C ILE A 406 -20.39 5.00 0.52
N GLY A 407 -20.47 3.92 -0.24
CA GLY A 407 -21.07 3.94 -1.57
C GLY A 407 -22.56 4.31 -1.54
N ASP A 408 -23.32 3.82 -0.57
CA ASP A 408 -24.73 4.19 -0.39
C ASP A 408 -24.87 5.67 0.01
N GLU A 409 -24.01 6.19 0.90
CA GLU A 409 -23.99 7.60 1.27
C GLU A 409 -23.68 8.51 0.07
N SER A 410 -22.80 8.09 -0.85
CA SER A 410 -22.42 8.85 -2.04
C SER A 410 -23.64 9.23 -2.88
N TYR A 411 -24.59 8.30 -3.04
CA TYR A 411 -25.82 8.52 -3.78
C TYR A 411 -26.69 9.63 -3.15
N TYR A 412 -26.82 9.66 -1.83
CA TYR A 412 -27.60 10.70 -1.12
C TYR A 412 -26.90 12.06 -1.07
N LEU A 413 -25.59 12.07 -1.15
CA LEU A 413 -24.76 13.27 -1.09
C LEU A 413 -24.41 13.85 -2.46
N ASP A 414 -24.80 13.17 -3.55
CA ASP A 414 -24.47 13.53 -4.93
C ASP A 414 -22.94 13.63 -5.13
N VAL A 415 -22.26 12.54 -4.73
CA VAL A 415 -20.79 12.38 -4.80
C VAL A 415 -20.49 11.17 -5.66
N ASP A 416 -19.62 11.35 -6.66
CA ASP A 416 -19.29 10.31 -7.64
C ASP A 416 -18.01 9.54 -7.28
N GLY A 417 -17.04 10.22 -6.65
CA GLY A 417 -15.73 9.68 -6.35
C GLY A 417 -15.24 9.97 -4.93
N TRP A 418 -14.36 9.11 -4.46
CA TRP A 418 -13.80 9.17 -3.12
C TRP A 418 -12.27 9.17 -3.13
N TYR A 419 -11.64 10.20 -2.52
CA TYR A 419 -10.19 10.26 -2.34
C TYR A 419 -9.78 9.43 -1.12
N ALA A 420 -9.99 8.13 -1.23
CA ALA A 420 -9.63 7.06 -0.29
C ALA A 420 -9.81 5.70 -1.00
N PRO A 421 -9.43 4.58 -0.35
CA PRO A 421 -8.72 4.47 0.92
C PRO A 421 -7.26 4.92 0.85
N ALA A 422 -6.68 5.22 2.03
CA ALA A 422 -5.27 5.55 2.14
C ALA A 422 -4.49 4.35 2.72
N VAL A 423 -3.57 3.80 1.94
CA VAL A 423 -2.93 2.50 2.22
C VAL A 423 -1.42 2.58 2.48
N ASN A 424 -0.91 3.77 2.81
CA ASN A 424 0.48 3.90 3.26
C ASN A 424 0.70 3.17 4.58
N MET A 425 1.95 2.99 4.97
CA MET A 425 2.33 2.15 6.10
C MET A 425 2.46 2.95 7.40
N HIS A 426 2.16 2.31 8.54
CA HIS A 426 2.61 2.76 9.85
C HIS A 426 4.12 2.49 9.99
N ARG A 427 4.94 3.19 9.22
CA ARG A 427 6.40 3.03 9.25
C ARG A 427 6.96 3.33 10.63
N THR A 428 6.38 4.30 11.33
CA THR A 428 6.71 4.68 12.70
C THR A 428 5.44 5.13 13.42
N ALA A 429 5.37 4.90 14.73
CA ALA A 429 4.28 5.36 15.58
C ALA A 429 4.11 6.90 15.60
N PHE A 430 5.13 7.64 15.17
CA PHE A 430 5.17 9.11 15.20
C PHE A 430 4.78 9.77 13.88
N SER A 431 4.37 9.02 12.86
CA SER A 431 3.87 9.61 11.63
C SER A 431 2.53 10.34 11.86
N GLY A 432 2.42 11.55 11.34
CA GLY A 432 1.26 12.42 11.58
C GLY A 432 -0.05 11.96 10.92
N ARG A 433 0.02 10.95 10.04
CA ARG A 433 -1.14 10.43 9.29
C ARG A 433 -1.47 8.97 9.55
N ASN A 434 -0.86 8.34 10.56
CA ASN A 434 -1.20 6.95 10.89
C ASN A 434 -2.69 6.73 11.16
N SER A 435 -3.43 7.78 11.56
CA SER A 435 -4.88 7.70 11.80
C SER A 435 -5.71 7.41 10.54
N GLU A 436 -5.18 7.64 9.35
CA GLU A 436 -5.86 7.35 8.08
C GLU A 436 -5.28 6.14 7.33
N TYR A 437 -4.26 5.48 7.90
CA TYR A 437 -3.65 4.28 7.35
C TYR A 437 -4.01 3.05 8.19
N TYR A 438 -4.01 1.87 7.59
CA TYR A 438 -4.57 0.67 8.21
C TYR A 438 -3.66 0.02 9.24
N SER A 439 -2.36 -0.16 8.93
CA SER A 439 -1.48 -1.02 9.71
C SER A 439 0.01 -0.78 9.45
N GLU A 440 0.84 -1.38 10.32
CA GLU A 440 2.28 -1.61 10.09
C GLU A 440 2.55 -2.86 9.24
N ASP A 441 1.53 -3.69 9.01
CA ASP A 441 1.61 -4.87 8.17
C ASP A 441 0.98 -4.61 6.80
N PRO A 442 1.72 -4.81 5.68
CA PRO A 442 1.24 -4.52 4.34
C PRO A 442 0.13 -5.47 3.86
N PHE A 443 0.11 -6.73 4.36
CA PHE A 443 -0.93 -7.68 3.98
C PHE A 443 -2.29 -7.26 4.53
N ILE A 444 -2.40 -7.06 5.85
CA ILE A 444 -3.69 -6.66 6.45
C ILE A 444 -4.15 -5.30 5.93
N GLY A 445 -3.19 -4.35 5.72
CA GLY A 445 -3.51 -3.05 5.15
C GLY A 445 -4.07 -3.14 3.74
N GLY A 446 -3.44 -3.92 2.88
CA GLY A 446 -3.89 -4.13 1.50
C GLY A 446 -5.19 -4.93 1.42
N HIS A 447 -5.32 -6.01 2.18
CA HIS A 447 -6.48 -6.89 2.15
C HIS A 447 -7.77 -6.18 2.60
N ILE A 448 -7.74 -5.53 3.76
CA ILE A 448 -8.90 -4.79 4.28
C ILE A 448 -9.29 -3.63 3.34
N ALA A 449 -8.31 -2.90 2.81
CA ALA A 449 -8.57 -1.82 1.87
C ALA A 449 -9.15 -2.32 0.54
N SER A 450 -8.73 -3.49 0.05
CA SER A 450 -9.29 -4.11 -1.16
C SER A 450 -10.78 -4.41 -0.99
N LEU A 451 -11.16 -5.06 0.11
CA LEU A 451 -12.56 -5.36 0.44
C LEU A 451 -13.41 -4.09 0.59
N GLU A 452 -12.83 -3.03 1.16
CA GLU A 452 -13.50 -1.73 1.25
C GLU A 452 -13.72 -1.12 -0.15
N CYS A 453 -12.72 -1.19 -1.04
CA CYS A 453 -12.87 -0.76 -2.44
C CYS A 453 -13.95 -1.54 -3.18
N GLU A 454 -14.00 -2.86 -3.00
CA GLU A 454 -15.04 -3.73 -3.58
C GLU A 454 -16.44 -3.31 -3.12
N GLY A 455 -16.59 -3.06 -1.81
CA GLY A 455 -17.84 -2.56 -1.25
C GLY A 455 -18.28 -1.24 -1.89
N VAL A 456 -17.37 -0.25 -1.98
CA VAL A 456 -17.65 1.05 -2.60
C VAL A 456 -18.03 0.90 -4.07
N ALA A 457 -17.25 0.15 -4.84
CA ALA A 457 -17.45 -0.03 -6.28
C ALA A 457 -18.74 -0.78 -6.60
N SER A 458 -19.17 -1.73 -5.76
CA SER A 458 -20.44 -2.45 -5.90
C SER A 458 -21.66 -1.51 -5.89
N ARG A 459 -21.51 -0.33 -5.29
CA ARG A 459 -22.54 0.72 -5.22
C ARG A 459 -22.42 1.75 -6.36
N GLY A 460 -21.43 1.60 -7.26
CA GLY A 460 -21.25 2.47 -8.42
C GLY A 460 -20.40 3.72 -8.16
N MET A 461 -19.82 3.87 -6.98
CA MET A 461 -18.87 4.93 -6.66
C MET A 461 -17.45 4.49 -7.00
N TYR A 462 -16.62 5.40 -7.55
CA TYR A 462 -15.20 5.11 -7.78
C TYR A 462 -14.32 5.63 -6.63
N VAL A 463 -13.19 4.96 -6.44
CA VAL A 463 -12.19 5.29 -5.41
C VAL A 463 -10.91 5.84 -6.03
N PHE A 464 -10.13 6.60 -5.24
CA PHE A 464 -8.74 6.93 -5.52
C PHE A 464 -7.86 6.42 -4.40
N VAL A 465 -7.33 5.23 -4.56
CA VAL A 465 -6.41 4.65 -3.57
C VAL A 465 -5.17 5.53 -3.47
N LYS A 466 -4.78 5.90 -2.25
CA LYS A 466 -3.76 6.92 -1.99
C LYS A 466 -2.83 6.55 -0.84
N HIS A 467 -1.69 7.19 -0.70
CA HIS A 467 -1.01 8.11 -1.63
C HIS A 467 0.14 7.36 -2.30
N TYR A 468 0.03 7.14 -3.60
CA TYR A 468 0.96 6.32 -4.39
C TYR A 468 2.23 7.11 -4.74
N ALA A 469 3.43 6.81 -4.18
CA ALA A 469 3.61 5.88 -3.09
C ALA A 469 4.80 6.33 -2.22
N ILE A 470 5.07 5.52 -1.18
CA ILE A 470 6.25 5.73 -0.31
C ILE A 470 6.18 7.09 0.40
N ASN A 471 4.99 7.49 0.83
CA ASN A 471 4.72 8.72 1.58
C ASN A 471 4.40 8.41 3.04
N ASP A 472 5.33 7.75 3.72
CA ASP A 472 5.17 7.33 5.11
C ASP A 472 5.92 8.26 6.08
N GLN A 473 6.44 9.36 5.52
CA GLN A 473 7.06 10.49 6.22
C GLN A 473 6.31 11.77 5.89
N GLU A 474 5.61 12.35 6.87
CA GLU A 474 4.78 13.54 6.68
C GLU A 474 5.54 14.85 6.74
N ASP A 475 6.62 14.90 7.52
CA ASP A 475 7.40 16.11 7.66
C ASP A 475 8.09 16.45 6.34
N HIS A 476 7.89 17.70 5.87
CA HIS A 476 8.40 18.20 4.59
C HIS A 476 7.90 17.48 3.33
N ARG A 477 6.80 16.72 3.40
CA ARG A 477 6.27 15.96 2.26
C ARG A 477 5.87 16.82 1.07
N GLY A 478 5.37 18.02 1.32
CA GLY A 478 4.90 18.98 0.33
C GLY A 478 5.59 20.32 0.46
N ASP A 479 5.26 21.23 -0.43
CA ASP A 479 5.84 22.57 -0.47
C ASP A 479 4.82 23.64 -0.10
N ARG A 480 4.89 24.14 1.12
CA ARG A 480 4.14 25.34 1.51
C ARG A 480 4.96 26.63 1.45
N GLU A 481 6.28 26.53 1.18
CA GLU A 481 7.21 27.65 1.29
C GLU A 481 8.12 27.81 0.05
N GLY A 482 7.73 27.30 -1.10
CA GLY A 482 8.54 27.34 -2.33
C GLY A 482 9.67 26.31 -2.34
N GLN A 483 9.61 25.26 -1.51
CA GLN A 483 10.61 24.21 -1.44
C GLN A 483 10.16 22.95 -2.21
N TYR A 484 11.14 22.21 -2.60
CA TYR A 484 10.97 20.99 -3.35
C TYR A 484 10.70 19.85 -2.37
N SER A 485 9.60 19.23 -2.37
CA SER A 485 9.20 18.06 -1.60
C SER A 485 10.37 17.17 -1.10
N ILE A 486 10.14 16.41 -0.03
CA ILE A 486 11.13 15.50 0.54
C ILE A 486 11.57 14.42 -0.46
N ALA A 487 12.88 14.20 -0.59
CA ALA A 487 13.44 13.11 -1.37
C ALA A 487 13.52 11.83 -0.52
N THR A 488 12.84 10.77 -0.92
CA THR A 488 12.75 9.51 -0.18
C THR A 488 13.62 8.45 -0.83
N PHE A 489 14.48 7.81 -0.04
CA PHE A 489 15.39 6.76 -0.50
C PHE A 489 15.10 5.44 0.20
N LEU A 490 15.07 4.36 -0.57
CA LEU A 490 14.90 3.00 -0.09
C LEU A 490 15.41 2.00 -1.14
N ASN A 491 15.61 0.73 -0.74
CA ASN A 491 15.87 -0.34 -1.70
C ASN A 491 14.57 -0.89 -2.29
N GLU A 492 14.66 -1.58 -3.41
CA GLU A 492 13.49 -2.07 -4.12
C GLU A 492 12.78 -3.22 -3.41
N GLN A 493 13.50 -4.04 -2.64
CA GLN A 493 12.87 -5.06 -1.81
C GLN A 493 11.89 -4.44 -0.81
N ALA A 494 12.34 -3.46 -0.04
CA ALA A 494 11.47 -2.75 0.90
C ALA A 494 10.31 -2.04 0.19
N ALA A 495 10.57 -1.44 -0.97
CA ALA A 495 9.53 -0.80 -1.75
C ALA A 495 8.42 -1.79 -2.13
N ARG A 496 8.77 -2.94 -2.70
CA ARG A 496 7.80 -3.92 -3.22
C ARG A 496 7.11 -4.74 -2.13
N GLU A 497 7.85 -5.17 -1.12
CA GLU A 497 7.30 -6.06 -0.09
C GLU A 497 6.56 -5.32 1.02
N ILE A 498 6.85 -4.02 1.22
CA ILE A 498 6.26 -3.23 2.30
C ILE A 498 5.38 -2.10 1.75
N TYR A 499 5.97 -1.12 1.05
CA TYR A 499 5.31 0.15 0.76
C TYR A 499 4.39 0.14 -0.46
N LEU A 500 4.67 -0.72 -1.43
CA LEU A 500 3.88 -0.87 -2.65
C LEU A 500 2.87 -2.02 -2.56
N LYS A 501 3.12 -3.02 -1.71
CA LYS A 501 2.27 -4.22 -1.58
C LYS A 501 0.79 -3.88 -1.34
N PRO A 502 0.40 -2.96 -0.44
CA PRO A 502 -1.01 -2.63 -0.25
C PRO A 502 -1.67 -2.04 -1.51
N PHE A 503 -0.92 -1.23 -2.28
CA PHE A 503 -1.42 -0.68 -3.55
C PHE A 503 -1.59 -1.78 -4.60
N GLU A 504 -0.61 -2.69 -4.72
CA GLU A 504 -0.69 -3.83 -5.64
C GLU A 504 -1.90 -4.70 -5.33
N MET A 505 -2.14 -5.01 -4.05
CA MET A 505 -3.30 -5.78 -3.60
C MET A 505 -4.62 -5.09 -3.97
N CYS A 506 -4.73 -3.78 -3.74
CA CYS A 506 -5.91 -3.01 -4.13
C CYS A 506 -6.14 -3.00 -5.65
N VAL A 507 -5.07 -2.79 -6.44
CA VAL A 507 -5.18 -2.75 -7.91
C VAL A 507 -5.57 -4.11 -8.49
N LYS A 508 -5.08 -5.19 -7.89
CA LYS A 508 -5.34 -6.58 -8.32
C LYS A 508 -6.51 -7.24 -7.58
N SER A 509 -7.29 -6.47 -6.79
CA SER A 509 -8.47 -6.99 -6.11
C SER A 509 -9.55 -7.46 -7.08
N ASP A 510 -10.51 -8.20 -6.59
CA ASP A 510 -11.55 -8.81 -7.40
C ASP A 510 -12.42 -7.74 -8.09
N LYS A 511 -12.89 -8.09 -9.28
CA LYS A 511 -13.92 -7.32 -9.95
C LYS A 511 -15.24 -7.48 -9.20
N VAL A 512 -16.06 -6.45 -9.25
CA VAL A 512 -17.38 -6.45 -8.62
C VAL A 512 -18.49 -6.33 -9.65
N GLU A 513 -19.62 -6.95 -9.37
CA GLU A 513 -20.83 -6.76 -10.15
C GLU A 513 -21.48 -5.42 -9.77
N MET A 514 -21.72 -4.57 -10.76
CA MET A 514 -22.37 -3.28 -10.62
C MET A 514 -23.65 -3.22 -11.44
N ASN A 515 -24.73 -2.70 -10.84
CA ASN A 515 -25.97 -2.43 -11.56
C ASN A 515 -25.87 -1.13 -12.36
N TYR A 516 -26.40 -1.14 -13.58
CA TYR A 516 -26.51 0.06 -14.42
C TYR A 516 -27.79 0.10 -15.23
N ALA A 517 -28.18 1.29 -15.65
CA ALA A 517 -29.30 1.48 -16.57
C ALA A 517 -28.83 1.26 -18.01
N LYS A 518 -29.26 0.17 -18.63
CA LYS A 518 -28.97 -0.14 -20.04
C LYS A 518 -30.00 0.55 -20.93
N ASP A 519 -29.53 1.32 -21.90
CA ASP A 519 -30.38 1.87 -22.97
C ASP A 519 -30.83 0.75 -23.90
N ASN A 520 -32.14 0.66 -24.15
CA ASN A 520 -32.75 -0.34 -25.03
C ASN A 520 -32.81 0.17 -26.50
N GLY A 521 -32.39 1.39 -26.79
CA GLY A 521 -32.40 2.00 -28.14
C GLY A 521 -33.77 2.49 -28.61
N ASP A 522 -34.79 2.40 -27.76
CA ASP A 522 -36.14 2.88 -28.03
C ASP A 522 -36.59 4.03 -27.11
N GLY A 523 -35.65 4.59 -26.36
CA GLY A 523 -35.89 5.61 -25.35
C GLY A 523 -36.32 5.06 -23.99
N THR A 524 -36.29 3.73 -23.80
CA THR A 524 -36.51 3.08 -22.52
C THR A 524 -35.20 2.52 -21.94
N TYR A 525 -35.17 2.29 -20.64
CA TYR A 525 -34.03 1.72 -19.94
C TYR A 525 -34.45 0.47 -19.19
N SER A 526 -33.55 -0.50 -19.11
CA SER A 526 -33.69 -1.70 -18.29
C SER A 526 -32.53 -1.83 -17.31
N ASN A 527 -32.75 -2.49 -16.18
CA ASN A 527 -31.65 -2.84 -15.28
C ASN A 527 -30.78 -3.91 -15.93
N ALA A 528 -29.50 -3.71 -15.87
CA ALA A 528 -28.47 -4.66 -16.28
C ALA A 528 -27.33 -4.66 -15.27
N THR A 529 -26.51 -5.70 -15.29
CA THR A 529 -25.29 -5.80 -14.48
C THR A 529 -24.06 -5.86 -15.39
N THR A 530 -22.96 -5.39 -14.88
CA THR A 530 -21.63 -5.52 -15.51
C THR A 530 -20.58 -5.71 -14.43
N GLU A 531 -19.53 -6.45 -14.75
CA GLU A 531 -18.35 -6.54 -13.90
C GLU A 531 -17.41 -5.35 -14.16
N ILE A 532 -16.98 -4.69 -13.09
CA ILE A 532 -16.01 -3.59 -13.14
C ILE A 532 -14.84 -3.87 -12.18
N PRO A 533 -13.63 -3.35 -12.46
CA PRO A 533 -12.57 -3.32 -11.48
C PRO A 533 -13.03 -2.55 -10.24
N SER A 534 -12.69 -3.05 -9.05
CA SER A 534 -13.04 -2.38 -7.79
C SER A 534 -12.23 -1.09 -7.58
N VAL A 535 -11.02 -1.00 -8.14
CA VAL A 535 -10.17 0.18 -8.09
C VAL A 535 -9.98 0.75 -9.50
N THR A 536 -10.52 1.94 -9.73
CA THR A 536 -10.44 2.65 -11.01
C THR A 536 -9.74 4.01 -10.90
N GLY A 537 -9.27 4.39 -9.72
CA GLY A 537 -8.51 5.61 -9.49
C GLY A 537 -7.34 5.39 -8.54
N ILE A 538 -6.24 6.09 -8.80
CA ILE A 538 -5.05 6.17 -7.95
C ILE A 538 -4.69 7.65 -7.74
N MET A 539 -4.36 8.03 -6.51
CA MET A 539 -3.80 9.35 -6.23
C MET A 539 -2.32 9.22 -5.90
N THR A 540 -1.48 9.91 -6.67
CA THR A 540 -0.03 9.95 -6.42
C THR A 540 0.30 10.85 -5.23
N SER A 541 1.46 10.60 -4.62
CA SER A 541 1.88 11.30 -3.41
C SER A 541 2.71 12.57 -3.68
N PHE A 542 2.90 13.38 -2.63
CA PHE A 542 3.69 14.61 -2.69
C PHE A 542 5.19 14.38 -2.81
N ASN A 543 5.71 13.35 -2.11
CA ASN A 543 7.15 13.12 -1.97
C ASN A 543 7.81 12.77 -3.31
N ARG A 544 9.13 12.87 -3.31
CA ARG A 544 9.97 12.31 -4.36
C ARG A 544 10.39 10.90 -3.98
N VAL A 545 10.51 10.04 -4.96
CA VAL A 545 11.13 8.71 -4.85
C VAL A 545 12.49 8.80 -5.54
N GLY A 546 13.56 8.65 -4.75
CA GLY A 546 14.83 9.21 -5.15
C GLY A 546 14.71 10.73 -5.31
N TYR A 547 15.13 11.25 -6.45
CA TYR A 547 15.03 12.67 -6.77
C TYR A 547 13.80 13.02 -7.62
N THR A 548 13.06 12.03 -8.11
CA THR A 548 11.91 12.24 -9.02
C THR A 548 10.61 12.27 -8.23
N TRP A 549 9.80 13.30 -8.45
CA TRP A 549 8.47 13.40 -7.83
C TRP A 549 7.61 12.17 -8.17
N ALA A 550 6.91 11.60 -7.18
CA ALA A 550 6.13 10.38 -7.35
C ALA A 550 5.07 10.49 -8.46
N GLY A 551 4.36 11.61 -8.55
CA GLY A 551 3.37 11.88 -9.60
C GLY A 551 3.95 12.12 -11.00
N GLY A 552 5.28 12.24 -11.11
CA GLY A 552 6.00 12.38 -12.37
C GLY A 552 7.04 11.27 -12.60
N ASN A 553 6.93 10.14 -11.90
CA ASN A 553 7.88 9.04 -11.97
C ASN A 553 7.38 7.93 -12.92
N TYR A 554 7.93 7.89 -14.13
CA TYR A 554 7.56 6.92 -15.16
C TYR A 554 7.69 5.47 -14.70
N ASN A 555 8.78 5.14 -14.00
CA ASN A 555 9.02 3.77 -13.54
C ASN A 555 7.94 3.29 -12.56
N MET A 556 7.46 4.19 -11.70
CA MET A 556 6.36 3.87 -10.78
C MET A 556 5.01 3.85 -11.49
N ILE A 557 4.72 4.86 -12.32
CA ILE A 557 3.40 5.02 -12.93
C ILE A 557 3.23 4.09 -14.12
N THR A 558 4.10 4.19 -15.12
CA THR A 558 4.00 3.35 -16.31
C THR A 558 4.62 1.97 -16.08
N GLY A 559 5.82 1.92 -15.49
CA GLY A 559 6.53 0.66 -15.28
C GLY A 559 5.79 -0.30 -14.37
N LEU A 560 5.54 0.12 -13.13
CA LEU A 560 4.86 -0.71 -12.12
C LEU A 560 3.34 -0.72 -12.31
N LEU A 561 2.71 0.44 -12.13
CA LEU A 561 1.25 0.50 -11.99
C LEU A 561 0.51 0.09 -13.27
N ARG A 562 0.91 0.65 -14.44
CA ARG A 562 0.22 0.34 -15.69
C ARG A 562 0.68 -0.97 -16.33
N ASN A 563 1.99 -1.16 -16.51
CA ASN A 563 2.50 -2.31 -17.27
C ASN A 563 2.55 -3.57 -16.40
N GLU A 564 3.20 -3.50 -15.22
CA GLU A 564 3.39 -4.69 -14.39
C GLU A 564 2.07 -5.11 -13.73
N TRP A 565 1.32 -4.18 -13.10
CA TRP A 565 0.08 -4.51 -12.41
C TRP A 565 -1.19 -4.41 -13.28
N GLY A 566 -1.09 -3.90 -14.50
CA GLY A 566 -2.21 -3.82 -15.45
C GLY A 566 -3.27 -2.79 -15.09
N PHE A 567 -2.92 -1.72 -14.36
CA PHE A 567 -3.88 -0.68 -14.01
C PHE A 567 -4.23 0.21 -15.20
N HIS A 568 -5.50 0.27 -15.55
CA HIS A 568 -6.03 1.07 -16.67
C HIS A 568 -6.85 2.28 -16.22
N GLY A 569 -7.01 2.49 -14.90
CA GLY A 569 -7.82 3.57 -14.36
C GLY A 569 -7.19 4.96 -14.41
N PHE A 570 -7.86 5.92 -13.81
CA PHE A 570 -7.46 7.32 -13.77
C PHE A 570 -6.42 7.56 -12.67
N ILE A 571 -5.32 8.22 -13.01
CA ILE A 571 -4.25 8.59 -12.07
C ILE A 571 -4.25 10.10 -11.87
N ILE A 572 -4.59 10.53 -10.66
CA ILE A 572 -4.61 11.94 -10.25
C ILE A 572 -3.40 12.25 -9.35
N THR A 573 -2.96 13.50 -9.32
CA THR A 573 -1.97 13.94 -8.32
C THR A 573 -2.63 14.16 -6.96
N ASP A 574 -1.85 14.21 -5.88
CA ASP A 574 -2.26 14.89 -4.65
C ASP A 574 -2.43 16.39 -4.92
N ASN A 575 -2.89 17.17 -3.92
CA ASN A 575 -3.25 18.58 -4.09
C ASN A 575 -2.11 19.43 -4.65
N ALA A 576 -2.24 19.84 -5.90
CA ALA A 576 -1.21 20.55 -6.66
C ALA A 576 -1.34 22.09 -6.61
N ASN A 577 -2.16 22.66 -5.71
CA ASN A 577 -2.38 24.10 -5.65
C ASN A 577 -1.15 24.89 -5.26
N THR A 578 -0.23 24.30 -4.53
CA THR A 578 0.94 24.98 -3.96
C THR A 578 2.27 24.43 -4.48
N GLY A 579 2.26 23.28 -5.15
CA GLY A 579 3.48 22.58 -5.54
C GLY A 579 4.04 23.02 -6.89
N VAL A 580 5.03 23.91 -6.91
CA VAL A 580 5.75 24.27 -8.15
C VAL A 580 6.45 23.05 -8.79
N PHE A 581 6.86 22.09 -7.96
CA PHE A 581 7.52 20.85 -8.41
C PHE A 581 6.55 19.84 -9.05
N MET A 582 5.25 20.03 -8.88
CA MET A 582 4.22 19.14 -9.44
C MET A 582 3.88 19.58 -10.86
N ASP A 583 4.81 19.33 -11.79
CA ASP A 583 4.70 19.77 -13.17
C ASP A 583 3.78 18.85 -14.00
N ALA A 584 2.81 19.44 -14.69
CA ALA A 584 1.84 18.68 -15.49
C ALA A 584 2.50 17.97 -16.68
N GLY A 585 3.52 18.57 -17.30
CA GLY A 585 4.25 17.94 -18.40
C GLY A 585 5.05 16.73 -17.94
N GLN A 586 5.69 16.79 -16.76
CA GLN A 586 6.36 15.65 -16.16
C GLN A 586 5.35 14.53 -15.83
N MET A 587 4.21 14.90 -15.23
CA MET A 587 3.13 13.99 -14.88
C MET A 587 2.63 13.19 -16.10
N ILE A 588 2.29 13.88 -17.19
CA ILE A 588 1.79 13.24 -18.41
C ILE A 588 2.85 12.31 -19.03
N ARG A 589 4.11 12.77 -19.11
CA ARG A 589 5.21 11.93 -19.62
C ARG A 589 5.48 10.70 -18.77
N ALA A 590 5.10 10.74 -17.50
CA ALA A 590 5.17 9.59 -16.60
C ALA A 590 3.99 8.62 -16.78
N GLY A 591 2.89 9.03 -17.45
CA GLY A 591 1.71 8.20 -17.69
C GLY A 591 0.53 8.46 -16.76
N ALA A 592 0.55 9.57 -15.97
CA ALA A 592 -0.59 10.00 -15.17
C ALA A 592 -1.51 10.95 -15.96
N ASP A 593 -2.75 11.11 -15.48
CA ASP A 593 -3.83 11.68 -16.27
C ASP A 593 -4.28 13.07 -15.83
N GLY A 594 -4.41 13.30 -14.53
CA GLY A 594 -5.04 14.51 -14.00
C GLY A 594 -4.27 15.19 -12.89
N LYS A 595 -4.35 16.52 -12.87
CA LYS A 595 -3.73 17.36 -11.82
C LYS A 595 -4.82 17.83 -10.86
N LEU A 596 -4.73 17.43 -9.58
CA LEU A 596 -5.68 17.87 -8.57
C LEU A 596 -5.44 19.35 -8.23
N THR A 597 -6.27 20.21 -8.80
CA THR A 597 -6.29 21.63 -8.50
C THR A 597 -7.72 22.08 -8.22
N ASN A 598 -7.92 22.88 -7.19
CA ASN A 598 -9.19 23.51 -6.87
C ASN A 598 -9.18 25.02 -7.16
N LEU A 599 -8.28 25.47 -8.01
CA LEU A 599 -8.19 26.86 -8.43
C LEU A 599 -8.96 27.09 -9.72
N PRO A 600 -9.53 28.28 -9.91
CA PRO A 600 -10.17 28.65 -11.16
C PRO A 600 -9.23 28.47 -12.35
N THR A 601 -9.81 28.07 -13.48
CA THR A 601 -9.14 27.91 -14.77
C THR A 601 -8.18 29.05 -15.07
N GLY A 602 -6.94 28.72 -15.40
CA GLY A 602 -5.93 29.70 -15.82
C GLY A 602 -5.03 30.26 -14.70
N ALA A 603 -5.21 29.82 -13.47
CA ALA A 603 -4.46 30.40 -12.36
C ALA A 603 -3.09 29.77 -12.10
N ARG A 604 -2.81 28.54 -12.61
CA ARG A 604 -1.49 27.89 -12.41
C ARG A 604 -1.18 26.81 -13.46
N TYR A 605 0.01 26.86 -13.96
CA TYR A 605 0.68 25.87 -14.80
C TYR A 605 2.04 25.52 -14.21
#